data_434e0f5e730319b11fd0491cdfb071ab
#
_entry.id   434e0f5e730319b11fd0491cdfb071ab
#
_cell.length_a   1.000
_cell.length_b   1.000
_cell.length_c   1.000
_cell.angle_alpha   90.00
_cell.angle_beta   90.00
_cell.angle_gamma   90.00
#
_symmetry.space_group_name_H-M   'P 1'
#
loop_
_entity.id
_entity.type
_entity.pdbx_description
1 polymer ?
#
loop_
_entity_poly.entity_id
_entity_poly.type
_entity_poly.pdbx_seq_one_letter_code
_entity_poly.pdbx_strand_id
1 'polypeptide(L)'
;MTANKPPYMSAADVRRAFLEFFRERGHTVVPSSSLVPGNDPTLLFTNAGMVQFKDVFLGKDRRNYVRATSSQRCVRAGGKHNDLENVGYTARHHTFFEMLGNFSFGDYFKRDAIRFAWDFVTGVLKLDPARLWVTVFQDDDEAADIWLKGIGVPSSRFARMGEKSNFWAMGDTGP
;
A
#
# COMPACT_ATOMS: atom_id res chain seq x y z
N MET A 1 -4.18 -29.20 -14.43
CA MET A 1 -5.01 -28.01 -14.27
C MET A 1 -4.19 -26.82 -14.73
N THR A 2 -4.50 -26.22 -15.86
CA THR A 2 -3.81 -25.04 -16.40
C THR A 2 -4.11 -23.87 -15.46
N ALA A 3 -3.09 -23.39 -14.76
CA ALA A 3 -3.20 -22.18 -13.94
C ALA A 3 -3.75 -21.05 -14.82
N ASN A 4 -4.90 -20.52 -14.44
CA ASN A 4 -5.55 -19.46 -15.20
C ASN A 4 -4.64 -18.21 -15.12
N LYS A 5 -3.90 -17.95 -16.19
CA LYS A 5 -3.00 -16.81 -16.25
C LYS A 5 -3.83 -15.51 -16.16
N PRO A 6 -3.53 -14.59 -15.25
CA PRO A 6 -4.26 -13.34 -15.20
C PRO A 6 -4.18 -12.61 -16.53
N PRO A 7 -5.21 -11.83 -16.90
CA PRO A 7 -5.20 -11.06 -18.14
C PRO A 7 -4.00 -10.09 -18.14
N TYR A 8 -3.43 -9.88 -19.32
CA TYR A 8 -2.39 -8.87 -19.45
C TYR A 8 -2.96 -7.49 -19.15
N MET A 9 -2.30 -6.74 -18.29
CA MET A 9 -2.60 -5.34 -18.01
C MET A 9 -1.31 -4.51 -18.15
N SER A 10 -1.39 -3.40 -18.87
CA SER A 10 -0.30 -2.42 -18.91
C SER A 10 -0.19 -1.70 -17.56
N ALA A 11 0.95 -1.05 -17.28
CA ALA A 11 1.11 -0.23 -16.08
C ALA A 11 0.04 0.88 -15.99
N ALA A 12 -0.36 1.44 -17.14
CA ALA A 12 -1.44 2.43 -17.21
C ALA A 12 -2.80 1.82 -16.83
N ASP A 13 -3.08 0.57 -17.23
CA ASP A 13 -4.31 -0.12 -16.87
C ASP A 13 -4.36 -0.46 -15.40
N VAL A 14 -3.25 -0.92 -14.81
CA VAL A 14 -3.16 -1.21 -13.37
C VAL A 14 -3.40 0.06 -12.55
N ARG A 15 -2.76 1.17 -12.94
CA ARG A 15 -2.94 2.47 -12.27
C ARG A 15 -4.38 2.93 -12.33
N ARG A 16 -4.99 2.90 -13.52
CA ARG A 16 -6.38 3.28 -13.71
C ARG A 16 -7.33 2.39 -12.92
N ALA A 17 -7.16 1.07 -12.99
CA ALA A 17 -7.99 0.12 -12.27
C ALA A 17 -7.92 0.31 -10.74
N PHE A 18 -6.72 0.58 -10.20
CA PHE A 18 -6.56 0.85 -8.77
C PHE A 18 -7.30 2.13 -8.34
N LEU A 19 -7.07 3.23 -9.02
CA LEU A 19 -7.69 4.52 -8.68
C LEU A 19 -9.22 4.45 -8.81
N GLU A 20 -9.73 3.80 -9.86
CA GLU A 20 -11.16 3.63 -10.07
C GLU A 20 -11.80 2.73 -9.01
N PHE A 21 -11.17 1.59 -8.70
CA PHE A 21 -11.65 0.67 -7.66
C PHE A 21 -11.86 1.37 -6.31
N PHE A 22 -10.91 2.23 -5.90
CA PHE A 22 -11.02 2.96 -4.65
C PHE A 22 -11.95 4.18 -4.77
N ARG A 23 -12.01 4.84 -5.92
CA ARG A 23 -12.98 5.90 -6.19
C ARG A 23 -14.42 5.41 -6.01
N GLU A 24 -14.75 4.25 -6.55
CA GLU A 24 -16.07 3.62 -6.39
C GLU A 24 -16.40 3.26 -4.93
N ARG A 25 -15.38 3.21 -4.07
CA ARG A 25 -15.50 2.97 -2.62
C ARG A 25 -15.39 4.24 -1.78
N GLY A 26 -15.67 5.39 -2.41
CA GLY A 26 -15.76 6.69 -1.74
C GLY A 26 -14.41 7.36 -1.47
N HIS A 27 -13.32 6.91 -2.11
CA HIS A 27 -12.03 7.57 -1.97
C HIS A 27 -11.91 8.73 -2.98
N THR A 28 -11.42 9.85 -2.52
CA THR A 28 -11.04 10.97 -3.38
C THR A 28 -9.75 10.63 -4.11
N VAL A 29 -9.75 10.72 -5.44
CA VAL A 29 -8.53 10.56 -6.24
C VAL A 29 -7.68 11.81 -6.08
N VAL A 30 -6.52 11.67 -5.44
CA VAL A 30 -5.60 12.77 -5.18
C VAL A 30 -4.40 12.66 -6.13
N PRO A 31 -4.02 13.75 -6.82
CA PRO A 31 -2.85 13.75 -7.69
C PRO A 31 -1.55 13.43 -6.92
N SER A 32 -0.56 12.90 -7.63
CA SER A 32 0.80 12.76 -7.09
C SER A 32 1.34 14.12 -6.66
N SER A 33 1.86 14.20 -5.46
CA SER A 33 2.62 15.38 -5.01
C SER A 33 3.94 15.51 -5.75
N SER A 34 4.61 16.66 -5.56
CA SER A 34 5.96 16.88 -6.08
C SER A 34 6.95 15.85 -5.55
N LEU A 35 7.93 15.47 -6.37
CA LEU A 35 9.06 14.65 -5.92
C LEU A 35 9.99 15.40 -4.96
N VAL A 36 10.03 16.74 -5.06
CA VAL A 36 10.74 17.59 -4.11
C VAL A 36 9.75 17.97 -3.01
N PRO A 37 9.90 17.45 -1.78
CA PRO A 37 8.98 17.77 -0.68
C PRO A 37 9.14 19.21 -0.26
N GLY A 38 8.02 19.95 -0.24
CA GLY A 38 8.04 21.38 0.09
C GLY A 38 8.14 21.67 1.59
N ASN A 39 7.70 20.75 2.43
CA ASN A 39 7.46 21.00 3.86
C ASN A 39 8.12 19.99 4.81
N ASP A 40 8.95 19.08 4.33
CA ASP A 40 9.63 18.10 5.19
C ASP A 40 11.15 18.15 4.99
N PRO A 41 11.88 18.87 5.86
CA PRO A 41 13.34 18.99 5.75
C PRO A 41 14.07 17.67 6.03
N THR A 42 13.39 16.65 6.52
CA THR A 42 13.98 15.33 6.79
C THR A 42 14.01 14.44 5.56
N LEU A 43 13.31 14.83 4.50
CA LEU A 43 13.23 14.08 3.25
C LEU A 43 13.93 14.81 2.11
N LEU A 44 14.84 14.11 1.45
CA LEU A 44 15.47 14.62 0.22
C LEU A 44 14.48 14.56 -0.97
N PHE A 45 13.74 13.45 -1.05
CA PHE A 45 12.69 13.24 -2.06
C PHE A 45 11.43 12.64 -1.43
N THR A 46 10.29 12.80 -2.09
CA THR A 46 9.09 12.05 -1.78
C THR A 46 9.35 10.56 -2.07
N ASN A 47 9.46 9.77 -1.02
CA ASN A 47 9.90 8.37 -1.06
C ASN A 47 8.77 7.36 -0.80
N ALA A 48 7.57 7.83 -0.45
CA ALA A 48 6.41 6.99 -0.19
C ALA A 48 5.10 7.70 -0.49
N GLY A 49 4.06 6.93 -0.75
CA GLY A 49 2.72 7.44 -1.08
C GLY A 49 2.06 8.23 0.04
N MET A 50 2.42 7.94 1.30
CA MET A 50 1.82 8.63 2.44
C MET A 50 2.48 10.00 2.77
N VAL A 51 3.61 10.36 2.16
CA VAL A 51 4.34 11.59 2.49
C VAL A 51 3.44 12.82 2.40
N GLN A 52 2.63 12.92 1.34
CA GLN A 52 1.71 14.06 1.16
C GLN A 52 0.57 14.10 2.19
N PHE A 53 0.34 13.03 2.94
CA PHE A 53 -0.72 12.91 3.95
C PHE A 53 -0.19 12.85 5.38
N LYS A 54 1.14 12.99 5.58
CA LYS A 54 1.78 12.90 6.90
C LYS A 54 1.12 13.82 7.92
N ASP A 55 0.92 15.08 7.57
CA ASP A 55 0.31 16.06 8.47
C ASP A 55 -1.17 15.79 8.72
N VAL A 56 -1.87 15.15 7.79
CA VAL A 56 -3.25 14.69 8.00
C VAL A 56 -3.30 13.58 9.05
N PHE A 57 -2.43 12.58 8.95
CA PHE A 57 -2.32 11.50 9.93
C PHE A 57 -1.91 12.00 11.32
N LEU A 58 -1.06 13.04 11.37
CA LEU A 58 -0.64 13.68 12.61
C LEU A 58 -1.68 14.68 13.17
N GLY A 59 -2.81 14.87 12.49
CA GLY A 59 -3.86 15.82 12.90
C GLY A 59 -3.49 17.30 12.74
N LYS A 60 -2.38 17.60 12.05
CA LYS A 60 -1.89 18.97 11.81
C LYS A 60 -2.54 19.63 10.60
N ASP A 61 -3.04 18.83 9.65
CA ASP A 61 -3.76 19.27 8.47
C ASP A 61 -5.13 18.59 8.39
N ARG A 62 -6.10 19.29 7.80
CA ARG A 62 -7.45 18.75 7.57
C ARG A 62 -7.78 18.88 6.10
N ARG A 63 -8.28 17.79 5.54
CA ARG A 63 -8.79 17.74 4.16
C ARG A 63 -10.32 17.72 4.18
N ASN A 64 -10.92 18.09 3.06
CA ASN A 64 -12.37 18.00 2.87
C ASN A 64 -12.86 16.58 2.51
N TYR A 65 -12.02 15.56 2.74
CA TYR A 65 -12.30 14.15 2.53
C TYR A 65 -11.66 13.33 3.65
N VAL A 66 -12.23 12.17 3.94
CA VAL A 66 -11.73 11.20 4.94
C VAL A 66 -11.15 9.93 4.31
N ARG A 67 -11.27 9.79 2.99
CA ARG A 67 -10.67 8.70 2.21
C ARG A 67 -9.93 9.28 1.01
N ALA A 68 -8.74 8.80 0.74
CA ALA A 68 -7.98 9.19 -0.44
C ALA A 68 -7.38 7.97 -1.15
N THR A 69 -7.18 8.10 -2.46
CA THR A 69 -6.40 7.17 -3.26
C THR A 69 -5.49 7.93 -4.20
N SER A 70 -4.29 7.43 -4.41
CA SER A 70 -3.31 8.09 -5.29
C SER A 70 -2.38 7.07 -5.95
N SER A 71 -1.80 7.48 -7.07
CA SER A 71 -0.60 6.86 -7.66
C SER A 71 0.54 7.86 -7.49
N GLN A 72 1.25 7.75 -6.38
CA GLN A 72 2.30 8.69 -6.00
C GLN A 72 3.62 8.32 -6.66
N ARG A 73 4.22 9.26 -7.39
CA ARG A 73 5.60 9.16 -7.89
C ARG A 73 6.57 9.30 -6.73
N CYS A 74 7.52 8.38 -6.66
CA CYS A 74 8.49 8.29 -5.57
C CYS A 74 9.91 8.14 -6.11
N VAL A 75 10.87 8.67 -5.35
CA VAL A 75 12.32 8.49 -5.58
C VAL A 75 12.99 7.98 -4.32
N ARG A 76 13.78 6.90 -4.45
CA ARG A 76 14.62 6.34 -3.39
C ARG A 76 16.07 6.27 -3.85
N ALA A 77 16.70 7.45 -3.92
CA ALA A 77 18.05 7.65 -4.44
C ALA A 77 18.91 8.44 -3.46
N GLY A 78 18.77 8.20 -2.17
CA GLY A 78 19.49 8.87 -1.11
C GLY A 78 18.61 9.18 0.10
N GLY A 79 19.19 9.58 1.22
CA GLY A 79 18.49 9.88 2.47
C GLY A 79 18.12 8.63 3.28
N LYS A 80 17.09 8.74 4.12
CA LYS A 80 16.67 7.70 5.08
C LYS A 80 16.25 6.39 4.40
N HIS A 81 15.65 6.44 3.21
CA HIS A 81 15.28 5.28 2.41
C HIS A 81 16.03 5.34 1.08
N ASN A 82 17.14 4.62 1.03
CA ASN A 82 18.04 4.59 -0.13
C ASN A 82 18.11 3.16 -0.67
N ASP A 83 17.65 2.98 -1.91
CA ASP A 83 17.69 1.69 -2.59
C ASP A 83 18.83 1.61 -3.62
N LEU A 84 19.72 2.63 -3.71
CA LEU A 84 20.75 2.71 -4.75
C LEU A 84 21.67 1.49 -4.81
N GLU A 85 21.99 0.90 -3.66
CA GLU A 85 22.85 -0.30 -3.60
C GLU A 85 22.18 -1.53 -4.20
N ASN A 86 20.86 -1.54 -4.31
CA ASN A 86 20.07 -2.64 -4.82
C ASN A 86 19.57 -2.42 -6.26
N VAL A 87 19.57 -1.16 -6.73
CA VAL A 87 19.15 -0.82 -8.09
C VAL A 87 20.12 -1.39 -9.11
N GLY A 88 19.59 -2.11 -10.09
CA GLY A 88 20.38 -2.80 -11.11
C GLY A 88 20.88 -4.18 -10.70
N TYR A 89 20.90 -4.51 -9.41
CA TYR A 89 21.30 -5.82 -8.87
C TYR A 89 20.10 -6.72 -8.54
N THR A 90 18.95 -6.14 -8.34
CA THR A 90 17.70 -6.86 -8.08
C THR A 90 16.64 -6.45 -9.09
N ALA A 91 15.71 -7.36 -9.40
CA ALA A 91 14.60 -7.08 -10.31
C ALA A 91 13.49 -6.19 -9.71
N ARG A 92 13.61 -5.78 -8.46
CA ARG A 92 12.52 -5.16 -7.70
C ARG A 92 12.83 -3.76 -7.18
N HIS A 93 14.10 -3.35 -7.16
CA HIS A 93 14.49 -2.03 -6.67
C HIS A 93 14.71 -1.07 -7.83
N HIS A 94 14.04 0.06 -7.78
CA HIS A 94 14.11 1.13 -8.75
C HIS A 94 14.33 2.47 -8.03
N THR A 95 15.13 3.36 -8.61
CA THR A 95 15.32 4.72 -8.08
C THR A 95 14.03 5.52 -8.17
N PHE A 96 13.30 5.36 -9.28
CA PHE A 96 12.01 5.98 -9.53
C PHE A 96 10.92 4.91 -9.69
N PHE A 97 9.79 5.08 -9.01
CA PHE A 97 8.64 4.19 -9.08
C PHE A 97 7.36 4.92 -8.70
N GLU A 98 6.22 4.27 -8.89
CA GLU A 98 4.93 4.76 -8.41
C GLU A 98 4.42 3.85 -7.29
N MET A 99 3.87 4.47 -6.24
CA MET A 99 3.24 3.79 -5.14
C MET A 99 1.73 3.98 -5.23
N LEU A 100 1.01 2.89 -5.45
CA LEU A 100 -0.45 2.88 -5.43
C LEU A 100 -0.91 2.84 -3.97
N GLY A 101 -1.61 3.87 -3.53
CA GLY A 101 -2.01 4.04 -2.13
C GLY A 101 -3.49 4.30 -1.97
N ASN A 102 -4.07 3.69 -0.93
CA ASN A 102 -5.38 4.02 -0.41
C ASN A 102 -5.25 4.38 1.07
N PHE A 103 -5.94 5.43 1.48
CA PHE A 103 -5.78 6.04 2.80
C PHE A 103 -7.13 6.27 3.43
N SER A 104 -7.23 5.98 4.74
CA SER A 104 -8.39 6.27 5.58
C SER A 104 -7.94 7.18 6.73
N PHE A 105 -8.58 8.32 6.85
CA PHE A 105 -8.29 9.31 7.90
C PHE A 105 -9.36 9.22 8.99
N GLY A 106 -9.28 8.10 9.77
CA GLY A 106 -10.21 7.86 10.87
C GLY A 106 -11.60 7.37 10.47
N ASP A 107 -11.77 6.84 9.26
CA ASP A 107 -13.08 6.40 8.75
C ASP A 107 -13.21 4.86 8.75
N TYR A 108 -12.30 4.14 8.11
CA TYR A 108 -12.23 2.68 8.19
C TYR A 108 -10.85 2.21 8.64
N PHE A 109 -10.77 0.94 9.07
CA PHE A 109 -9.51 0.34 9.49
C PHE A 109 -9.38 -1.09 8.94
N LYS A 110 -8.87 -2.05 9.70
CA LYS A 110 -8.45 -3.39 9.25
C LYS A 110 -9.50 -4.13 8.44
N ARG A 111 -10.73 -4.18 8.89
CA ARG A 111 -11.79 -4.98 8.26
C ARG A 111 -12.03 -4.60 6.79
N ASP A 112 -12.23 -3.32 6.54
CA ASP A 112 -12.51 -2.85 5.18
C ASP A 112 -11.23 -2.80 4.35
N ALA A 113 -10.09 -2.40 4.94
CA ALA A 113 -8.80 -2.41 4.25
C ALA A 113 -8.43 -3.81 3.73
N ILE A 114 -8.59 -4.83 4.57
CA ILE A 114 -8.33 -6.24 4.21
C ILE A 114 -9.27 -6.68 3.08
N ARG A 115 -10.56 -6.37 3.20
CA ARG A 115 -11.55 -6.70 2.17
C ARG A 115 -11.22 -6.02 0.84
N PHE A 116 -10.93 -4.72 0.86
CA PHE A 116 -10.55 -3.98 -0.35
C PHE A 116 -9.30 -4.56 -1.00
N ALA A 117 -8.27 -4.87 -0.21
CA ALA A 117 -7.06 -5.48 -0.73
C ALA A 117 -7.34 -6.83 -1.42
N TRP A 118 -8.11 -7.70 -0.75
CA TRP A 118 -8.47 -9.01 -1.30
C TRP A 118 -9.31 -8.90 -2.57
N ASP A 119 -10.35 -8.07 -2.53
CA ASP A 119 -11.24 -7.84 -3.68
C ASP A 119 -10.48 -7.26 -4.87
N PHE A 120 -9.54 -6.35 -4.63
CA PHE A 120 -8.73 -5.78 -5.70
C PHE A 120 -7.81 -6.82 -6.34
N VAL A 121 -7.04 -7.54 -5.55
CA VAL A 121 -6.04 -8.49 -6.11
C VAL A 121 -6.69 -9.72 -6.75
N THR A 122 -7.79 -10.21 -6.20
CA THR A 122 -8.47 -11.40 -6.74
C THR A 122 -9.57 -11.04 -7.75
N GLY A 123 -10.31 -9.99 -7.49
CA GLY A 123 -11.45 -9.56 -8.29
C GLY A 123 -11.05 -8.73 -9.51
N VAL A 124 -10.20 -7.71 -9.32
CA VAL A 124 -9.79 -6.78 -10.39
C VAL A 124 -8.56 -7.30 -11.14
N LEU A 125 -7.47 -7.59 -10.41
CA LEU A 125 -6.24 -8.09 -11.03
C LEU A 125 -6.33 -9.57 -11.44
N LYS A 126 -7.38 -10.29 -11.01
CA LYS A 126 -7.60 -11.72 -11.32
C LYS A 126 -6.44 -12.62 -10.93
N LEU A 127 -5.74 -12.28 -9.84
CA LEU A 127 -4.69 -13.16 -9.31
C LEU A 127 -5.35 -14.39 -8.68
N ASP A 128 -4.77 -15.56 -8.96
CA ASP A 128 -5.24 -16.82 -8.38
C ASP A 128 -5.00 -16.81 -6.85
N PRO A 129 -6.06 -16.91 -6.03
CA PRO A 129 -5.93 -16.98 -4.57
C PRO A 129 -4.96 -18.06 -4.08
N ALA A 130 -4.84 -19.17 -4.79
CA ALA A 130 -3.93 -20.26 -4.44
C ALA A 130 -2.44 -19.87 -4.56
N ARG A 131 -2.13 -18.76 -5.22
CA ARG A 131 -0.77 -18.22 -5.38
C ARG A 131 -0.44 -17.12 -4.37
N LEU A 132 -1.43 -16.65 -3.62
CA LEU A 132 -1.29 -15.55 -2.67
C LEU A 132 -0.88 -16.07 -1.30
N TRP A 133 -0.04 -15.32 -0.63
CA TRP A 133 0.32 -15.49 0.77
C TRP A 133 -0.10 -14.25 1.54
N VAL A 134 -0.60 -14.47 2.75
CA VAL A 134 -0.98 -13.41 3.68
C VAL A 134 -0.08 -13.47 4.89
N THR A 135 0.45 -12.33 5.29
CA THR A 135 1.17 -12.18 6.55
C THR A 135 0.52 -11.13 7.43
N VAL A 136 0.57 -11.34 8.74
CA VAL A 136 0.18 -10.35 9.74
C VAL A 136 1.26 -10.22 10.79
N PHE A 137 1.28 -9.10 11.52
CA PHE A 137 2.12 -8.98 12.69
C PHE A 137 1.73 -10.04 13.73
N GLN A 138 2.73 -10.61 14.40
CA GLN A 138 2.55 -11.78 15.27
C GLN A 138 1.47 -11.59 16.34
N ASP A 139 1.33 -10.38 16.88
CA ASP A 139 0.40 -10.04 17.97
C ASP A 139 -0.92 -9.41 17.45
N ASP A 140 -1.12 -9.34 16.12
CA ASP A 140 -2.33 -8.79 15.52
C ASP A 140 -3.38 -9.90 15.30
N ASP A 141 -4.06 -10.27 16.39
CA ASP A 141 -5.12 -11.28 16.35
C ASP A 141 -6.35 -10.83 15.56
N GLU A 142 -6.67 -9.54 15.59
CA GLU A 142 -7.81 -8.99 14.85
C GLU A 142 -7.60 -9.17 13.33
N ALA A 143 -6.45 -8.77 12.80
CA ALA A 143 -6.16 -8.96 11.39
C ALA A 143 -6.12 -10.45 11.02
N ALA A 144 -5.53 -11.30 11.87
CA ALA A 144 -5.52 -12.74 11.65
C ALA A 144 -6.94 -13.33 11.56
N ASP A 145 -7.83 -12.96 12.44
CA ASP A 145 -9.23 -13.42 12.44
C ASP A 145 -9.98 -12.94 11.19
N ILE A 146 -9.77 -11.70 10.77
CA ILE A 146 -10.39 -11.18 9.55
C ILE A 146 -9.92 -11.97 8.33
N TRP A 147 -8.63 -12.26 8.21
CA TRP A 147 -8.08 -13.03 7.10
C TRP A 147 -8.55 -14.49 7.09
N LEU A 148 -8.43 -15.17 8.24
CA LEU A 148 -8.71 -16.60 8.33
C LEU A 148 -10.22 -16.90 8.37
N LYS A 149 -10.99 -16.15 9.18
CA LYS A 149 -12.42 -16.39 9.38
C LYS A 149 -13.30 -15.53 8.47
N GLY A 150 -12.90 -14.28 8.22
CA GLY A 150 -13.67 -13.33 7.41
C GLY A 150 -13.51 -13.54 5.91
N ILE A 151 -12.26 -13.61 5.44
CA ILE A 151 -11.92 -13.84 4.02
C ILE A 151 -11.89 -15.33 3.70
N GLY A 152 -11.48 -16.18 4.65
CA GLY A 152 -11.35 -17.62 4.46
C GLY A 152 -10.02 -18.03 3.79
N VAL A 153 -8.95 -17.27 4.00
CA VAL A 153 -7.62 -17.66 3.52
C VAL A 153 -7.19 -18.96 4.22
N PRO A 154 -6.76 -19.99 3.48
CA PRO A 154 -6.29 -21.24 4.09
C PRO A 154 -5.09 -21.00 5.02
N SER A 155 -5.07 -21.65 6.18
CA SER A 155 -3.96 -21.53 7.14
C SER A 155 -2.61 -21.89 6.54
N SER A 156 -2.58 -22.76 5.52
CA SER A 156 -1.37 -23.10 4.76
C SER A 156 -0.83 -21.96 3.88
N ARG A 157 -1.57 -20.87 3.75
CA ARG A 157 -1.22 -19.66 2.99
C ARG A 157 -1.20 -18.39 3.87
N PHE A 158 -1.11 -18.61 5.17
CA PHE A 158 -1.10 -17.54 6.15
C PHE A 158 0.09 -17.70 7.10
N ALA A 159 0.74 -16.60 7.46
CA ALA A 159 1.82 -16.61 8.43
C ALA A 159 1.78 -15.37 9.33
N ARG A 160 2.16 -15.57 10.60
CA ARG A 160 2.43 -14.49 11.54
C ARG A 160 3.92 -14.18 11.52
N MET A 161 4.27 -12.91 11.46
CA MET A 161 5.64 -12.44 11.32
C MET A 161 5.98 -11.42 12.40
N GLY A 162 7.23 -11.44 12.86
CA GLY A 162 7.73 -10.48 13.84
C GLY A 162 8.04 -9.10 13.24
N GLU A 163 8.51 -8.19 14.08
CA GLU A 163 8.80 -6.78 13.74
C GLU A 163 9.68 -6.62 12.49
N LYS A 164 10.73 -7.40 12.39
CA LYS A 164 11.67 -7.31 11.25
C LYS A 164 11.01 -7.50 9.89
N SER A 165 9.93 -8.26 9.82
CA SER A 165 9.34 -8.70 8.55
C SER A 165 7.93 -8.18 8.30
N ASN A 166 7.21 -7.78 9.34
CA ASN A 166 5.80 -7.39 9.20
C ASN A 166 5.39 -6.23 10.13
N PHE A 167 6.34 -5.40 10.50
CA PHE A 167 6.08 -4.17 11.22
C PHE A 167 6.76 -3.01 10.52
N TRP A 168 6.04 -1.94 10.28
CA TRP A 168 6.57 -0.74 9.64
C TRP A 168 6.31 0.46 10.54
N ALA A 169 7.34 1.25 10.77
CA ALA A 169 7.26 2.47 11.55
C ALA A 169 7.91 3.62 10.81
N MET A 170 7.27 4.78 10.80
CA MET A 170 7.81 5.99 10.17
C MET A 170 8.77 6.77 11.08
N GLY A 171 8.65 6.62 12.38
CA GLY A 171 9.45 7.31 13.40
C GLY A 171 9.10 6.79 14.79
N ASP A 172 9.63 7.45 15.82
CA ASP A 172 9.42 7.07 17.22
C ASP A 172 7.98 7.35 17.68
N THR A 173 7.27 8.21 17.00
CA THR A 173 5.86 8.56 17.29
C THR A 173 5.09 8.72 15.97
N GLY A 174 3.82 8.31 15.98
CA GLY A 174 2.94 8.36 14.81
C GLY A 174 2.86 7.04 14.06
N PRO A 175 2.08 6.99 12.97
CA PRO A 175 1.88 5.80 12.16
C PRO A 175 3.14 5.34 11.45
#